data_599e09e08b8b238658cbdc0b34c01a50
#
_entry.id   599e09e08b8b238658cbdc0b34c01a50
#
_cell.length_a   1.000
_cell.length_b   1.000
_cell.length_c   1.000
_cell.angle_alpha   90.00
_cell.angle_beta   90.00
_cell.angle_gamma   90.00
#
_symmetry.space_group_name_H-M   'P 1'
#
loop_
_entity.id
_entity.type
_entity.pdbx_description
1 polymer ?
#
loop_
_entity_poly.entity_id
_entity_poly.type
_entity_poly.pdbx_seq_one_letter_code
_entity_poly.pdbx_strand_id
1 'polypeptide(L)'
;MRLDLADLRLFIAIVDTGSITGGAANAHLALASASERLRKMEAEIGVPLLHRHARGVTMTEAGEVLARHARPLLAQQQRLRQAMHAFACGQRGTLRLFANTSAMSAFLPGKLAAWMAAHPAVQIETEERTSADIVSCILAGVAQAGVVSDAVDPGPLRLDPVADDPLVLIVPPARPLAEKQEVAFAEVLNEPLVALYQTSALQQHIEQHAAELGQALNVRVRMSHFAGLCEMVAHGAGGAILPRVIAERYRQRYSFAVIGLQDRWAQRRLCLCYQDDASLSPAMRRLLEWLRQP
;
A
#
# COMPACT_ATOMS: atom_id res chain seq x y z
N MET A 1 25.68 8.81 23.79
CA MET A 1 24.35 8.37 23.35
C MET A 1 24.45 6.91 22.94
N ARG A 2 23.81 6.01 23.66
CA ARG A 2 23.90 4.56 23.47
C ARG A 2 22.56 3.99 22.98
N LEU A 3 22.07 4.51 21.84
CA LEU A 3 20.86 4.00 21.19
C LEU A 3 21.21 2.76 20.37
N ASP A 4 20.57 1.65 20.67
CA ASP A 4 20.70 0.44 19.86
C ASP A 4 19.54 0.33 18.82
N LEU A 5 19.70 -0.59 17.87
CA LEU A 5 18.69 -0.80 16.83
C LEU A 5 17.38 -1.39 17.35
N ALA A 6 17.40 -2.02 18.54
CA ALA A 6 16.18 -2.53 19.15
C ALA A 6 15.39 -1.38 19.82
N ASP A 7 16.07 -0.37 20.33
CA ASP A 7 15.47 0.86 20.82
C ASP A 7 14.78 1.60 19.69
N LEU A 8 15.47 1.78 18.56
CA LEU A 8 14.89 2.43 17.38
C LEU A 8 13.66 1.68 16.85
N ARG A 9 13.69 0.32 16.81
CA ARG A 9 12.52 -0.47 16.40
C ARG A 9 11.34 -0.27 17.33
N LEU A 10 11.58 -0.32 18.65
CA LEU A 10 10.54 -0.10 19.64
C LEU A 10 9.94 1.30 19.50
N PHE A 11 10.78 2.33 19.38
CA PHE A 11 10.32 3.71 19.20
C PHE A 11 9.44 3.85 17.95
N ILE A 12 9.89 3.35 16.80
CA ILE A 12 9.11 3.41 15.56
C ILE A 12 7.80 2.62 15.69
N ALA A 13 7.80 1.42 16.30
CA ALA A 13 6.59 0.64 16.54
C ALA A 13 5.57 1.38 17.43
N ILE A 14 6.04 2.14 18.44
CA ILE A 14 5.17 2.97 19.28
C ILE A 14 4.58 4.14 18.47
N VAL A 15 5.39 4.79 17.65
CA VAL A 15 4.96 5.90 16.78
C VAL A 15 3.91 5.42 15.78
N ASP A 16 4.17 4.31 15.09
CA ASP A 16 3.28 3.78 14.05
C ASP A 16 1.93 3.29 14.61
N THR A 17 1.91 2.82 15.86
CA THR A 17 0.67 2.38 16.53
C THR A 17 -0.03 3.48 17.32
N GLY A 18 0.64 4.62 17.55
CA GLY A 18 0.14 5.68 18.42
C GLY A 18 -0.01 5.26 19.90
N SER A 19 0.59 4.13 20.30
CA SER A 19 0.39 3.52 21.63
C SER A 19 1.63 2.76 22.10
N ILE A 20 2.04 2.96 23.36
CA ILE A 20 3.14 2.19 23.96
C ILE A 20 2.77 0.71 24.04
N THR A 21 1.52 0.38 24.35
CA THR A 21 1.03 -1.01 24.40
C THR A 21 1.07 -1.66 23.03
N GLY A 22 0.57 -0.96 21.97
CA GLY A 22 0.61 -1.44 20.60
C GLY A 22 2.05 -1.62 20.10
N GLY A 23 2.90 -0.62 20.36
CA GLY A 23 4.32 -0.69 19.99
C GLY A 23 5.07 -1.82 20.71
N ALA A 24 4.79 -2.06 22.00
CA ALA A 24 5.34 -3.17 22.74
C ALA A 24 4.98 -4.54 22.14
N ALA A 25 3.69 -4.72 21.80
CA ALA A 25 3.19 -5.94 21.15
C ALA A 25 3.90 -6.17 19.79
N ASN A 26 4.00 -5.13 18.94
CA ASN A 26 4.68 -5.20 17.64
C ASN A 26 6.20 -5.45 17.77
N ALA A 27 6.81 -5.00 18.87
CA ALA A 27 8.22 -5.26 19.18
C ALA A 27 8.46 -6.58 19.94
N HIS A 28 7.41 -7.37 20.20
CA HIS A 28 7.44 -8.61 20.99
C HIS A 28 8.01 -8.41 22.40
N LEU A 29 7.64 -7.31 23.06
CA LEU A 29 8.09 -6.95 24.41
C LEU A 29 6.91 -6.86 25.38
N ALA A 30 7.15 -7.17 26.65
CA ALA A 30 6.23 -6.83 27.72
C ALA A 30 6.11 -5.31 27.87
N LEU A 31 4.92 -4.80 28.16
CA LEU A 31 4.65 -3.36 28.30
C LEU A 31 5.60 -2.68 29.29
N ALA A 32 5.87 -3.30 30.44
CA ALA A 32 6.79 -2.76 31.44
C ALA A 32 8.21 -2.59 30.85
N SER A 33 8.70 -3.58 30.12
CA SER A 33 10.02 -3.54 29.47
C SER A 33 10.10 -2.47 28.37
N ALA A 34 9.04 -2.33 27.57
CA ALA A 34 8.95 -1.32 26.53
C ALA A 34 8.92 0.11 27.13
N SER A 35 8.15 0.31 28.19
CA SER A 35 8.08 1.60 28.89
C SER A 35 9.40 1.98 29.55
N GLU A 36 10.08 1.05 30.17
CA GLU A 36 11.40 1.26 30.79
C GLU A 36 12.46 1.58 29.74
N ARG A 37 12.42 0.87 28.60
CA ARG A 37 13.34 1.08 27.49
C ARG A 37 13.16 2.45 26.85
N LEU A 38 11.92 2.88 26.62
CA LEU A 38 11.60 4.22 26.14
C LEU A 38 12.11 5.29 27.12
N ARG A 39 11.88 5.10 28.43
CA ARG A 39 12.36 6.04 29.45
C ARG A 39 13.89 6.16 29.47
N LYS A 40 14.63 5.06 29.29
CA LYS A 40 16.09 5.07 29.16
C LYS A 40 16.54 5.83 27.91
N MET A 41 15.88 5.65 26.77
CA MET A 41 16.18 6.39 25.56
C MET A 41 16.02 7.91 25.78
N GLU A 42 14.89 8.35 26.36
CA GLU A 42 14.62 9.74 26.67
C GLU A 42 15.66 10.33 27.66
N ALA A 43 16.04 9.56 28.67
CA ALA A 43 17.07 9.95 29.64
C ALA A 43 18.46 10.09 29.00
N GLU A 44 18.84 9.21 28.09
CA GLU A 44 20.14 9.28 27.41
C GLU A 44 20.21 10.40 26.36
N ILE A 45 19.08 10.74 25.73
CA ILE A 45 18.98 11.85 24.78
C ILE A 45 18.85 13.17 25.52
N GLY A 46 18.30 13.16 26.74
CA GLY A 46 18.12 14.33 27.60
C GLY A 46 16.84 15.12 27.32
N VAL A 47 15.98 14.63 26.41
CA VAL A 47 14.69 15.26 26.07
C VAL A 47 13.60 14.21 25.87
N PRO A 48 12.34 14.52 26.18
CA PRO A 48 11.23 13.63 25.88
C PRO A 48 11.06 13.46 24.37
N LEU A 49 10.78 12.24 23.94
CA LEU A 49 10.54 11.90 22.53
C LEU A 49 9.04 11.81 22.21
N LEU A 50 8.22 11.54 23.24
CA LEU A 50 6.78 11.37 23.08
C LEU A 50 6.00 12.21 24.12
N HIS A 51 4.90 12.80 23.67
CA HIS A 51 3.84 13.33 24.53
C HIS A 51 2.85 12.20 24.83
N ARG A 52 2.53 12.01 26.13
CA ARG A 52 1.56 11.01 26.58
C ARG A 52 0.22 11.67 26.84
N HIS A 53 -0.84 11.10 26.26
CA HIS A 53 -2.21 11.59 26.43
C HIS A 53 -3.13 10.44 26.84
N ALA A 54 -4.34 10.76 27.28
CA ALA A 54 -5.34 9.76 27.66
C ALA A 54 -5.72 8.80 26.49
N ARG A 55 -5.50 9.23 25.23
CA ARG A 55 -5.83 8.45 24.02
C ARG A 55 -4.60 7.82 23.35
N GLY A 56 -3.41 7.92 23.91
CA GLY A 56 -2.21 7.35 23.31
C GLY A 56 -0.98 8.26 23.41
N VAL A 57 -0.11 8.21 22.42
CA VAL A 57 1.11 9.00 22.35
C VAL A 57 1.22 9.74 21.01
N THR A 58 1.84 10.95 21.05
CA THR A 58 2.25 11.70 19.86
C THR A 58 3.72 12.05 19.96
N MET A 59 4.40 12.26 18.85
CA MET A 59 5.81 12.66 18.84
C MET A 59 6.01 14.10 19.36
N THR A 60 7.12 14.32 20.03
CA THR A 60 7.69 15.65 20.21
C THR A 60 8.49 16.03 18.95
N GLU A 61 8.95 17.29 18.85
CA GLU A 61 9.89 17.71 17.78
C GLU A 61 11.17 16.83 17.77
N ALA A 62 11.73 16.52 18.93
CA ALA A 62 12.85 15.59 19.07
C ALA A 62 12.49 14.17 18.61
N GLY A 63 11.26 13.73 18.90
CA GLY A 63 10.72 12.45 18.42
C GLY A 63 10.62 12.39 16.91
N GLU A 64 10.18 13.47 16.25
CA GLU A 64 10.11 13.55 14.78
C GLU A 64 11.50 13.49 14.15
N VAL A 65 12.47 14.19 14.73
CA VAL A 65 13.89 14.11 14.31
C VAL A 65 14.39 12.68 14.45
N LEU A 66 14.16 12.03 15.60
CA LEU A 66 14.58 10.66 15.82
C LEU A 66 13.91 9.71 14.82
N ALA A 67 12.61 9.82 14.58
CA ALA A 67 11.88 8.97 13.62
C ALA A 67 12.43 9.10 12.20
N ARG A 68 12.70 10.34 11.75
CA ARG A 68 13.27 10.65 10.44
C ARG A 68 14.61 9.95 10.21
N HIS A 69 15.46 9.87 11.23
CA HIS A 69 16.76 9.19 11.15
C HIS A 69 16.69 7.69 11.46
N ALA A 70 15.79 7.26 12.36
CA ALA A 70 15.65 5.85 12.74
C ALA A 70 15.13 4.98 11.58
N ARG A 71 14.16 5.46 10.82
CA ARG A 71 13.58 4.70 9.69
C ARG A 71 14.63 4.31 8.64
N PRO A 72 15.48 5.21 8.12
CA PRO A 72 16.54 4.85 7.19
C PRO A 72 17.60 3.90 7.78
N LEU A 73 17.95 4.05 9.07
CA LEU A 73 18.90 3.17 9.75
C LEU A 73 18.38 1.74 9.86
N LEU A 74 17.10 1.58 10.25
CA LEU A 74 16.45 0.26 10.31
C LEU A 74 16.34 -0.38 8.93
N ALA A 75 16.03 0.41 7.92
CA ALA A 75 16.01 -0.02 6.53
C ALA A 75 17.40 -0.48 6.05
N GLN A 76 18.45 0.27 6.38
CA GLN A 76 19.82 -0.10 6.04
C GLN A 76 20.26 -1.39 6.73
N GLN A 77 19.90 -1.58 8.01
CA GLN A 77 20.14 -2.84 8.69
C GLN A 77 19.46 -4.03 8.00
N GLN A 78 18.23 -3.84 7.57
CA GLN A 78 17.47 -4.85 6.82
C GLN A 78 18.19 -5.21 5.51
N ARG A 79 18.64 -4.19 4.76
CA ARG A 79 19.42 -4.38 3.51
C ARG A 79 20.72 -5.14 3.75
N LEU A 80 21.45 -4.81 4.81
CA LEU A 80 22.66 -5.54 5.20
C LEU A 80 22.36 -7.01 5.48
N ARG A 81 21.32 -7.31 6.26
CA ARG A 81 20.91 -8.70 6.54
C ARG A 81 20.57 -9.47 5.27
N GLN A 82 19.84 -8.84 4.35
CA GLN A 82 19.48 -9.43 3.06
C GLN A 82 20.71 -9.69 2.18
N ALA A 83 21.64 -8.72 2.11
CA ALA A 83 22.89 -8.89 1.38
C ALA A 83 23.73 -10.03 1.95
N MET A 84 23.87 -10.10 3.28
CA MET A 84 24.61 -11.18 3.94
C MET A 84 23.94 -12.55 3.77
N HIS A 85 22.61 -12.60 3.80
CA HIS A 85 21.84 -13.82 3.53
C HIS A 85 22.04 -14.30 2.07
N ALA A 86 22.09 -13.36 1.11
CA ALA A 86 22.37 -13.68 -0.29
C ALA A 86 23.77 -14.31 -0.48
N PHE A 87 24.77 -13.88 0.29
CA PHE A 87 26.09 -14.51 0.32
C PHE A 87 26.06 -15.91 0.94
N ALA A 88 25.33 -16.08 2.05
CA ALA A 88 25.24 -17.35 2.76
C ALA A 88 24.47 -18.43 1.99
N CYS A 89 23.52 -18.05 1.14
CA CYS A 89 22.61 -18.94 0.43
C CYS A 89 22.89 -19.08 -1.06
N GLY A 90 24.04 -18.63 -1.57
CA GLY A 90 24.44 -18.87 -2.97
C GLY A 90 23.40 -18.44 -4.02
N GLN A 91 23.00 -17.16 -4.05
CA GLN A 91 22.01 -16.53 -4.96
C GLN A 91 20.52 -16.73 -4.60
N ARG A 92 20.17 -17.12 -3.43
CA ARG A 92 18.79 -17.15 -2.94
C ARG A 92 18.49 -15.85 -2.21
N GLY A 93 17.83 -14.91 -2.84
CA GLY A 93 17.40 -13.67 -2.22
C GLY A 93 15.88 -13.57 -2.20
N THR A 94 15.32 -13.05 -1.10
CA THR A 94 13.91 -12.64 -1.06
C THR A 94 13.82 -11.23 -1.61
N LEU A 95 13.09 -11.05 -2.70
CA LEU A 95 12.72 -9.74 -3.24
C LEU A 95 11.45 -9.28 -2.54
N ARG A 96 11.47 -8.09 -1.96
CA ARG A 96 10.26 -7.48 -1.41
C ARG A 96 9.73 -6.45 -2.38
N LEU A 97 8.48 -6.63 -2.81
CA LEU A 97 7.78 -5.78 -3.76
C LEU A 97 6.46 -5.30 -3.14
N PHE A 98 6.34 -4.00 -2.92
CA PHE A 98 5.08 -3.40 -2.47
C PHE A 98 4.25 -3.01 -3.69
N ALA A 99 2.93 -3.18 -3.59
CA ALA A 99 2.05 -2.85 -4.69
C ALA A 99 0.68 -2.42 -4.19
N ASN A 100 0.00 -1.58 -4.97
CA ASN A 100 -1.38 -1.20 -4.66
C ASN A 100 -2.35 -2.36 -4.98
N THR A 101 -3.60 -2.25 -4.52
CA THR A 101 -4.64 -3.28 -4.70
C THR A 101 -4.83 -3.69 -6.15
N SER A 102 -4.81 -2.73 -7.10
CA SER A 102 -4.97 -3.02 -8.54
C SER A 102 -3.82 -3.87 -9.06
N ALA A 103 -2.60 -3.48 -8.77
CA ALA A 103 -1.41 -4.21 -9.19
C ALA A 103 -1.39 -5.63 -8.60
N MET A 104 -1.70 -5.76 -7.31
CA MET A 104 -1.77 -7.06 -6.63
C MET A 104 -2.83 -7.99 -7.22
N SER A 105 -3.97 -7.44 -7.63
CA SER A 105 -5.11 -8.24 -8.08
C SER A 105 -5.10 -8.56 -9.59
N ALA A 106 -4.51 -7.69 -10.42
CA ALA A 106 -4.64 -7.79 -11.86
C ALA A 106 -3.31 -7.88 -12.63
N PHE A 107 -2.32 -7.05 -12.28
CA PHE A 107 -1.07 -6.91 -13.03
C PHE A 107 -0.01 -7.93 -12.62
N LEU A 108 0.30 -8.01 -11.32
CA LEU A 108 1.41 -8.81 -10.80
C LEU A 108 1.22 -10.33 -10.91
N PRO A 109 0.03 -10.93 -10.66
CA PRO A 109 -0.06 -12.38 -10.57
C PRO A 109 0.46 -13.11 -11.80
N GLY A 110 0.03 -12.72 -13.00
CA GLY A 110 0.49 -13.36 -14.25
C GLY A 110 1.97 -13.11 -14.53
N LYS A 111 2.42 -11.85 -14.33
CA LYS A 111 3.82 -11.45 -14.56
C LYS A 111 4.78 -12.17 -13.60
N LEU A 112 4.44 -12.24 -12.31
CA LEU A 112 5.27 -12.90 -11.31
C LEU A 112 5.28 -14.42 -11.49
N ALA A 113 4.15 -15.03 -11.84
CA ALA A 113 4.09 -16.47 -12.09
C ALA A 113 5.05 -16.90 -13.22
N ALA A 114 5.05 -16.18 -14.34
CA ALA A 114 5.94 -16.45 -15.45
C ALA A 114 7.43 -16.19 -15.10
N TRP A 115 7.70 -15.09 -14.40
CA TRP A 115 9.06 -14.76 -13.98
C TRP A 115 9.63 -15.76 -12.96
N MET A 116 8.85 -16.16 -11.95
CA MET A 116 9.26 -17.13 -10.92
C MET A 116 9.49 -18.52 -11.51
N ALA A 117 8.72 -18.94 -12.52
CA ALA A 117 8.96 -20.18 -13.23
C ALA A 117 10.36 -20.24 -13.89
N ALA A 118 10.85 -19.09 -14.38
CA ALA A 118 12.19 -18.96 -14.95
C ALA A 118 13.29 -18.73 -13.88
N HIS A 119 12.91 -18.39 -12.64
CA HIS A 119 13.84 -18.04 -11.55
C HIS A 119 13.53 -18.81 -10.25
N PRO A 120 13.61 -20.16 -10.24
CA PRO A 120 13.14 -21.01 -9.14
C PRO A 120 13.90 -20.80 -7.82
N ALA A 121 15.06 -20.17 -7.84
CA ALA A 121 15.87 -19.88 -6.65
C ALA A 121 15.55 -18.56 -5.97
N VAL A 122 14.67 -17.73 -6.56
CA VAL A 122 14.28 -16.41 -6.02
C VAL A 122 12.93 -16.51 -5.35
N GLN A 123 12.82 -15.95 -4.15
CA GLN A 123 11.55 -15.77 -3.44
C GLN A 123 11.10 -14.32 -3.60
N ILE A 124 9.78 -14.10 -3.74
CA ILE A 124 9.19 -12.77 -3.80
C ILE A 124 8.16 -12.66 -2.68
N GLU A 125 8.38 -11.70 -1.79
CA GLU A 125 7.39 -11.27 -0.82
C GLU A 125 6.65 -10.06 -1.36
N THR A 126 5.34 -10.18 -1.51
CA THR A 126 4.49 -9.06 -1.93
C THR A 126 3.67 -8.56 -0.75
N GLU A 127 3.51 -7.25 -0.65
CA GLU A 127 2.69 -6.62 0.39
C GLU A 127 1.82 -5.53 -0.24
N GLU A 128 0.51 -5.55 0.08
CA GLU A 128 -0.41 -4.52 -0.37
C GLU A 128 -0.28 -3.27 0.50
N ARG A 129 -0.09 -2.11 -0.16
CA ARG A 129 -0.03 -0.80 0.49
C ARG A 129 -0.65 0.27 -0.41
N THR A 130 -0.98 1.43 0.17
CA THR A 130 -1.38 2.60 -0.64
C THR A 130 -0.20 3.09 -1.48
N SER A 131 -0.46 3.73 -2.62
CA SER A 131 0.62 4.30 -3.45
C SER A 131 1.46 5.32 -2.68
N ALA A 132 0.85 6.12 -1.79
CA ALA A 132 1.56 7.08 -0.94
C ALA A 132 2.47 6.38 0.08
N ASP A 133 2.00 5.29 0.72
CA ASP A 133 2.83 4.50 1.64
C ASP A 133 4.00 3.84 0.92
N ILE A 134 3.78 3.34 -0.31
CA ILE A 134 4.84 2.74 -1.13
C ILE A 134 5.94 3.76 -1.43
N VAL A 135 5.56 4.97 -1.87
CA VAL A 135 6.50 6.09 -2.09
C VAL A 135 7.28 6.38 -0.81
N SER A 136 6.59 6.51 0.32
CA SER A 136 7.21 6.75 1.63
C SER A 136 8.18 5.64 2.03
N CYS A 137 7.82 4.37 1.81
CA CYS A 137 8.67 3.22 2.09
C CYS A 137 9.93 3.19 1.22
N ILE A 138 9.83 3.59 -0.06
CA ILE A 138 11.00 3.65 -0.96
C ILE A 138 11.92 4.79 -0.53
N LEU A 139 11.40 5.97 -0.23
CA LEU A 139 12.17 7.12 0.26
C LEU A 139 12.87 6.81 1.60
N ALA A 140 12.21 6.08 2.49
CA ALA A 140 12.80 5.60 3.73
C ALA A 140 13.77 4.42 3.53
N GLY A 141 13.91 3.89 2.32
CA GLY A 141 14.77 2.73 2.01
C GLY A 141 14.26 1.40 2.60
N VAL A 142 13.00 1.32 2.98
CA VAL A 142 12.35 0.08 3.45
C VAL A 142 12.11 -0.88 2.29
N ALA A 143 11.81 -0.35 1.11
CA ALA A 143 11.69 -1.09 -0.14
C ALA A 143 12.61 -0.50 -1.21
N GLN A 144 13.06 -1.33 -2.16
CA GLN A 144 13.85 -0.88 -3.31
C GLN A 144 12.94 -0.36 -4.43
N ALA A 145 11.76 -0.96 -4.58
CA ALA A 145 10.80 -0.63 -5.62
C ALA A 145 9.38 -1.05 -5.21
N GLY A 146 8.40 -0.53 -5.94
CA GLY A 146 7.00 -0.90 -5.80
C GLY A 146 6.20 -0.62 -7.07
N VAL A 147 4.94 -1.03 -7.06
CA VAL A 147 3.97 -0.73 -8.13
C VAL A 147 2.89 0.19 -7.58
N VAL A 148 2.82 1.39 -8.12
CA VAL A 148 1.95 2.47 -7.67
C VAL A 148 1.02 2.95 -8.78
N SER A 149 0.03 3.78 -8.45
CA SER A 149 -0.71 4.56 -9.45
C SER A 149 0.06 5.86 -9.77
N ASP A 150 0.03 6.31 -11.02
CA ASP A 150 0.56 7.60 -11.45
C ASP A 150 -0.21 8.82 -10.89
N ALA A 151 -1.33 8.58 -10.19
CA ALA A 151 -2.05 9.62 -9.45
C ALA A 151 -1.34 10.04 -8.14
N VAL A 152 -0.28 9.30 -7.69
CA VAL A 152 0.51 9.66 -6.51
C VAL A 152 1.59 10.66 -6.88
N ASP A 153 1.90 11.59 -5.95
CA ASP A 153 3.11 12.40 -6.05
C ASP A 153 4.34 11.53 -5.70
N PRO A 154 5.23 11.24 -6.67
CA PRO A 154 6.40 10.41 -6.42
C PRO A 154 7.55 11.16 -5.74
N GLY A 155 7.49 12.49 -5.60
CA GLY A 155 8.62 13.30 -5.18
C GLY A 155 9.84 13.07 -6.08
N PRO A 156 11.03 12.73 -5.52
CA PRO A 156 12.25 12.50 -6.31
C PRO A 156 12.34 11.10 -6.94
N LEU A 157 11.33 10.23 -6.76
CA LEU A 157 11.35 8.88 -7.30
C LEU A 157 10.96 8.84 -8.77
N ARG A 158 11.45 7.84 -9.48
CA ARG A 158 11.06 7.57 -10.87
C ARG A 158 9.75 6.80 -10.93
N LEU A 159 8.93 7.15 -11.92
CA LEU A 159 7.72 6.41 -12.28
C LEU A 159 7.83 5.95 -13.74
N ASP A 160 7.88 4.63 -13.94
CA ASP A 160 7.85 4.01 -15.26
C ASP A 160 6.47 3.40 -15.50
N PRO A 161 5.63 3.91 -16.41
CA PRO A 161 4.32 3.34 -16.72
C PRO A 161 4.45 1.91 -17.27
N VAL A 162 3.60 1.00 -16.77
CA VAL A 162 3.63 -0.43 -17.18
C VAL A 162 2.27 -0.99 -17.58
N ALA A 163 1.17 -0.37 -17.17
CA ALA A 163 -0.19 -0.78 -17.57
C ALA A 163 -1.20 0.34 -17.35
N ASP A 164 -2.25 0.37 -18.18
CA ASP A 164 -3.42 1.19 -17.91
C ASP A 164 -4.24 0.58 -16.76
N ASP A 165 -4.74 1.43 -15.85
CA ASP A 165 -5.52 1.01 -14.68
C ASP A 165 -6.70 1.96 -14.41
N PRO A 166 -7.55 2.26 -15.43
CA PRO A 166 -8.69 3.13 -15.21
C PRO A 166 -9.69 2.47 -14.26
N LEU A 167 -10.26 3.28 -13.35
CA LEU A 167 -11.37 2.87 -12.50
C LEU A 167 -12.69 3.04 -13.23
N VAL A 168 -13.60 2.13 -12.95
CA VAL A 168 -14.97 2.15 -13.49
C VAL A 168 -15.97 1.92 -12.35
N LEU A 169 -17.19 2.41 -12.55
CA LEU A 169 -18.34 2.04 -11.77
C LEU A 169 -18.99 0.80 -12.38
N ILE A 170 -19.30 -0.20 -11.57
CA ILE A 170 -20.20 -1.28 -11.96
C ILE A 170 -21.52 -1.15 -11.21
N VAL A 171 -22.63 -1.38 -11.90
CA VAL A 171 -23.99 -1.32 -11.31
C VAL A 171 -24.86 -2.48 -11.80
N PRO A 172 -25.89 -2.86 -11.02
CA PRO A 172 -26.88 -3.82 -11.50
C PRO A 172 -27.53 -3.34 -12.81
N PRO A 173 -27.84 -4.23 -13.77
CA PRO A 173 -28.39 -3.84 -15.08
C PRO A 173 -29.74 -3.07 -15.00
N ALA A 174 -30.50 -3.31 -13.93
CA ALA A 174 -31.81 -2.67 -13.73
C ALA A 174 -31.73 -1.22 -13.19
N ARG A 175 -30.54 -0.71 -12.90
CA ARG A 175 -30.38 0.66 -12.39
C ARG A 175 -30.37 1.68 -13.53
N PRO A 176 -30.97 2.89 -13.35
CA PRO A 176 -30.93 3.93 -14.38
C PRO A 176 -29.53 4.32 -14.84
N LEU A 177 -28.56 4.28 -13.92
CA LEU A 177 -27.15 4.51 -14.25
C LEU A 177 -26.56 3.51 -15.26
N ALA A 178 -27.14 2.31 -15.39
CA ALA A 178 -26.66 1.28 -16.30
C ALA A 178 -26.75 1.69 -17.79
N GLU A 179 -27.59 2.68 -18.12
CA GLU A 179 -27.76 3.22 -19.48
C GLU A 179 -26.67 4.24 -19.83
N LYS A 180 -25.94 4.78 -18.83
CA LYS A 180 -24.86 5.75 -19.04
C LYS A 180 -23.56 5.04 -19.49
N GLN A 181 -22.81 5.68 -20.37
CA GLN A 181 -21.45 5.24 -20.72
C GLN A 181 -20.41 5.76 -19.73
N GLU A 182 -20.64 6.96 -19.22
CA GLU A 182 -19.76 7.63 -18.26
C GLU A 182 -20.59 8.38 -17.21
N VAL A 183 -19.99 8.56 -16.02
CA VAL A 183 -20.61 9.26 -14.89
C VAL A 183 -19.54 10.03 -14.11
N ALA A 184 -19.90 11.20 -13.59
CA ALA A 184 -19.06 11.93 -12.66
C ALA A 184 -19.10 11.26 -11.27
N PHE A 185 -18.00 11.25 -10.57
CA PHE A 185 -17.92 10.62 -9.23
C PHE A 185 -18.92 11.24 -8.24
N ALA A 186 -19.15 12.56 -8.33
CA ALA A 186 -20.12 13.26 -7.50
C ALA A 186 -21.55 12.69 -7.61
N GLU A 187 -21.94 12.17 -8.78
CA GLU A 187 -23.24 11.52 -8.97
C GLU A 187 -23.29 10.15 -8.28
N VAL A 188 -22.14 9.48 -8.19
CA VAL A 188 -22.02 8.14 -7.59
C VAL A 188 -22.10 8.18 -6.07
N LEU A 189 -21.72 9.31 -5.42
CA LEU A 189 -21.67 9.42 -3.96
C LEU A 189 -23.02 9.18 -3.27
N ASN A 190 -24.12 9.52 -3.95
CA ASN A 190 -25.47 9.34 -3.42
C ASN A 190 -26.04 7.91 -3.68
N GLU A 191 -25.38 7.12 -4.52
CA GLU A 191 -25.80 5.76 -4.81
C GLU A 191 -25.42 4.80 -3.68
N PRO A 192 -26.23 3.77 -3.43
CA PRO A 192 -25.83 2.72 -2.51
C PRO A 192 -24.66 1.92 -3.09
N LEU A 193 -23.57 1.82 -2.35
CA LEU A 193 -22.35 1.19 -2.80
C LEU A 193 -22.00 -0.09 -2.00
N VAL A 194 -21.44 -1.06 -2.71
CA VAL A 194 -20.66 -2.16 -2.16
C VAL A 194 -19.19 -1.75 -2.25
N ALA A 195 -18.47 -1.79 -1.14
CA ALA A 195 -17.10 -1.31 -1.05
C ALA A 195 -16.14 -2.42 -0.61
N LEU A 196 -14.84 -2.23 -0.81
CA LEU A 196 -13.83 -3.04 -0.14
C LEU A 196 -13.68 -2.60 1.32
N TYR A 197 -13.02 -3.43 2.15
CA TYR A 197 -12.63 -3.00 3.49
C TYR A 197 -11.71 -1.79 3.44
N GLN A 198 -11.75 -0.97 4.48
CA GLN A 198 -10.90 0.25 4.59
C GLN A 198 -9.40 -0.03 4.64
N THR A 199 -9.01 -1.28 4.87
CA THR A 199 -7.61 -1.73 4.77
C THR A 199 -7.11 -1.83 3.33
N SER A 200 -8.01 -1.85 2.33
CA SER A 200 -7.63 -1.85 0.92
C SER A 200 -7.14 -0.47 0.48
N ALA A 201 -5.98 -0.44 -0.15
CA ALA A 201 -5.39 0.77 -0.71
C ALA A 201 -6.30 1.46 -1.74
N LEU A 202 -7.02 0.70 -2.55
CA LEU A 202 -7.99 1.24 -3.50
C LEU A 202 -9.16 1.91 -2.78
N GLN A 203 -9.69 1.27 -1.72
CA GLN A 203 -10.82 1.83 -0.98
C GLN A 203 -10.44 3.14 -0.29
N GLN A 204 -9.25 3.20 0.30
CA GLN A 204 -8.74 4.44 0.91
C GLN A 204 -8.62 5.57 -0.13
N HIS A 205 -8.12 5.26 -1.33
CA HIS A 205 -8.02 6.23 -2.42
C HIS A 205 -9.39 6.77 -2.85
N ILE A 206 -10.41 5.91 -2.98
CA ILE A 206 -11.78 6.33 -3.33
C ILE A 206 -12.39 7.18 -2.19
N GLU A 207 -12.24 6.77 -0.93
CA GLU A 207 -12.75 7.50 0.23
C GLU A 207 -12.08 8.87 0.40
N GLN A 208 -10.79 8.98 0.09
CA GLN A 208 -10.07 10.25 0.08
C GLN A 208 -10.70 11.23 -0.93
N HIS A 209 -10.98 10.80 -2.16
CA HIS A 209 -11.61 11.67 -3.16
C HIS A 209 -13.06 12.02 -2.80
N ALA A 210 -13.80 11.15 -2.11
CA ALA A 210 -15.10 11.51 -1.56
C ALA A 210 -14.99 12.61 -0.49
N ALA A 211 -14.00 12.49 0.40
CA ALA A 211 -13.74 13.49 1.43
C ALA A 211 -13.30 14.85 0.84
N GLU A 212 -12.53 14.87 -0.26
CA GLU A 212 -12.17 16.09 -1.00
C GLU A 212 -13.41 16.83 -1.56
N LEU A 213 -14.49 16.09 -1.86
CA LEU A 213 -15.79 16.66 -2.23
C LEU A 213 -16.69 17.00 -1.02
N GLY A 214 -16.18 16.84 0.21
CA GLY A 214 -16.90 17.09 1.45
C GLY A 214 -18.00 16.07 1.75
N GLN A 215 -17.95 14.88 1.14
CA GLN A 215 -18.96 13.84 1.27
C GLN A 215 -18.35 12.50 1.70
N ALA A 216 -19.20 11.61 2.22
CA ALA A 216 -18.86 10.23 2.50
C ALA A 216 -19.58 9.30 1.52
N LEU A 217 -18.98 8.16 1.22
CA LEU A 217 -19.62 7.13 0.39
C LEU A 217 -20.83 6.53 1.13
N ASN A 218 -21.93 6.32 0.41
CA ASN A 218 -23.10 5.59 0.91
C ASN A 218 -22.85 4.07 0.87
N VAL A 219 -21.97 3.57 1.75
CA VAL A 219 -21.56 2.15 1.79
C VAL A 219 -22.60 1.31 2.55
N ARG A 220 -23.21 0.35 1.85
CA ARG A 220 -24.15 -0.62 2.44
C ARG A 220 -23.45 -1.85 3.02
N VAL A 221 -22.42 -2.32 2.36
CA VAL A 221 -21.65 -3.52 2.77
C VAL A 221 -20.21 -3.43 2.32
N ARG A 222 -19.31 -4.06 3.07
CA ARG A 222 -17.88 -4.16 2.74
C ARG A 222 -17.49 -5.60 2.47
N MET A 223 -16.67 -5.80 1.43
CA MET A 223 -16.18 -7.10 0.99
C MET A 223 -14.65 -7.14 1.10
N SER A 224 -14.09 -8.33 1.28
CA SER A 224 -12.64 -8.52 1.37
C SER A 224 -11.95 -8.62 0.01
N HIS A 225 -12.68 -8.91 -1.06
CA HIS A 225 -12.12 -9.16 -2.39
C HIS A 225 -13.11 -8.81 -3.51
N PHE A 226 -12.58 -8.58 -4.71
CA PHE A 226 -13.35 -8.16 -5.87
C PHE A 226 -14.41 -9.18 -6.33
N ALA A 227 -14.16 -10.50 -6.15
CA ALA A 227 -15.14 -11.52 -6.52
C ALA A 227 -16.48 -11.31 -5.78
N GLY A 228 -16.42 -11.21 -4.44
CA GLY A 228 -17.62 -10.98 -3.63
C GLY A 228 -18.25 -9.62 -3.92
N LEU A 229 -17.45 -8.58 -4.19
CA LEU A 229 -17.95 -7.26 -4.57
C LEU A 229 -18.75 -7.34 -5.89
N CYS A 230 -18.22 -7.97 -6.94
CA CYS A 230 -18.91 -8.14 -8.22
C CYS A 230 -20.19 -8.98 -8.08
N GLU A 231 -20.17 -10.04 -7.27
CA GLU A 231 -21.31 -10.89 -6.99
C GLU A 231 -22.45 -10.11 -6.29
N MET A 232 -22.11 -9.32 -5.27
CA MET A 232 -23.08 -8.47 -4.56
C MET A 232 -23.73 -7.43 -5.49
N VAL A 233 -22.93 -6.81 -6.38
CA VAL A 233 -23.46 -5.87 -7.39
C VAL A 233 -24.42 -6.59 -8.34
N ALA A 234 -24.04 -7.75 -8.86
CA ALA A 234 -24.90 -8.51 -9.78
C ALA A 234 -26.25 -8.91 -9.16
N HIS A 235 -26.30 -9.11 -7.82
CA HIS A 235 -27.52 -9.39 -7.09
C HIS A 235 -28.26 -8.15 -6.59
N GLY A 236 -27.87 -6.96 -7.04
CA GLY A 236 -28.65 -5.74 -6.77
C GLY A 236 -28.33 -5.02 -5.46
N ALA A 237 -27.27 -5.39 -4.75
CA ALA A 237 -26.94 -4.79 -3.44
C ALA A 237 -26.55 -3.30 -3.54
N GLY A 238 -26.04 -2.86 -4.68
CA GLY A 238 -25.57 -1.48 -4.94
C GLY A 238 -24.60 -1.47 -6.11
N GLY A 239 -23.97 -0.30 -6.38
CA GLY A 239 -22.86 -0.18 -7.31
C GLY A 239 -21.51 -0.41 -6.63
N ALA A 240 -20.42 -0.52 -7.40
CA ALA A 240 -19.07 -0.57 -6.87
C ALA A 240 -18.06 0.05 -7.81
N ILE A 241 -16.98 0.63 -7.26
CA ILE A 241 -15.88 1.20 -8.04
C ILE A 241 -14.68 0.24 -7.95
N LEU A 242 -14.14 -0.14 -9.12
CA LEU A 242 -13.02 -1.08 -9.21
C LEU A 242 -12.25 -0.86 -10.52
N PRO A 243 -11.03 -1.45 -10.67
CA PRO A 243 -10.28 -1.39 -11.91
C PRO A 243 -11.06 -2.03 -13.08
N ARG A 244 -11.02 -1.39 -14.25
CA ARG A 244 -11.68 -1.88 -15.47
C ARG A 244 -11.31 -3.32 -15.81
N VAL A 245 -10.03 -3.68 -15.69
CA VAL A 245 -9.52 -5.03 -15.98
C VAL A 245 -10.18 -6.09 -15.07
N ILE A 246 -10.48 -5.75 -13.83
CA ILE A 246 -11.21 -6.61 -12.90
C ILE A 246 -12.68 -6.71 -13.31
N ALA A 247 -13.33 -5.58 -13.64
CA ALA A 247 -14.71 -5.58 -14.12
C ALA A 247 -14.87 -6.48 -15.35
N GLU A 248 -14.00 -6.36 -16.36
CA GLU A 248 -14.04 -7.17 -17.57
C GLU A 248 -13.82 -8.67 -17.29
N ARG A 249 -12.92 -9.00 -16.35
CA ARG A 249 -12.71 -10.40 -15.91
C ARG A 249 -13.97 -11.02 -15.32
N TYR A 250 -14.65 -10.29 -14.40
CA TYR A 250 -15.83 -10.82 -13.70
C TYR A 250 -17.13 -10.68 -14.49
N ARG A 251 -17.21 -9.81 -15.52
CA ARG A 251 -18.34 -9.69 -16.43
C ARG A 251 -18.66 -11.00 -17.18
N GLN A 252 -17.66 -11.89 -17.32
CA GLN A 252 -17.89 -13.23 -17.89
C GLN A 252 -18.71 -14.14 -16.97
N ARG A 253 -18.73 -13.86 -15.66
CA ARG A 253 -19.40 -14.66 -14.64
C ARG A 253 -20.65 -14.01 -14.07
N TYR A 254 -20.66 -12.68 -13.98
CA TYR A 254 -21.71 -11.90 -13.32
C TYR A 254 -22.29 -10.85 -14.27
N SER A 255 -23.62 -10.63 -14.17
CA SER A 255 -24.31 -9.62 -14.99
C SER A 255 -24.31 -8.27 -14.26
N PHE A 256 -23.58 -7.30 -14.81
CA PHE A 256 -23.59 -5.88 -14.39
C PHE A 256 -23.21 -4.99 -15.56
N ALA A 257 -23.62 -3.72 -15.52
CA ALA A 257 -23.17 -2.68 -16.44
C ALA A 257 -21.82 -2.11 -15.95
N VAL A 258 -20.95 -1.75 -16.91
CA VAL A 258 -19.66 -1.10 -16.66
C VAL A 258 -19.69 0.30 -17.19
N ILE A 259 -19.46 1.30 -16.34
CA ILE A 259 -19.61 2.72 -16.63
C ILE A 259 -18.26 3.40 -16.33
N GLY A 260 -17.77 4.21 -17.27
CA GLY A 260 -16.56 4.99 -17.06
C GLY A 260 -16.75 6.06 -15.99
N LEU A 261 -15.69 6.36 -15.22
CA LEU A 261 -15.63 7.54 -14.37
C LEU A 261 -14.96 8.67 -15.15
N GLN A 262 -15.59 9.85 -15.18
CA GLN A 262 -15.09 11.03 -15.91
C GLN A 262 -13.93 11.71 -15.18
N ASP A 263 -13.83 11.46 -13.88
CA ASP A 263 -12.89 12.13 -12.99
C ASP A 263 -11.44 11.76 -13.33
N ARG A 264 -10.57 12.77 -13.40
CA ARG A 264 -9.17 12.60 -13.80
C ARG A 264 -8.41 11.61 -12.93
N TRP A 265 -8.70 11.58 -11.63
CA TRP A 265 -8.06 10.64 -10.68
C TRP A 265 -8.41 9.17 -10.95
N ALA A 266 -9.55 8.91 -11.63
CA ALA A 266 -9.95 7.56 -12.02
C ALA A 266 -9.28 7.10 -13.33
N GLN A 267 -8.75 8.03 -14.15
CA GLN A 267 -8.00 7.76 -15.37
C GLN A 267 -6.52 7.67 -15.06
N ARG A 268 -6.08 6.52 -14.56
CA ARG A 268 -4.75 6.30 -14.00
C ARG A 268 -4.01 5.15 -14.68
N ARG A 269 -2.70 5.07 -14.45
CA ARG A 269 -1.82 3.98 -14.90
C ARG A 269 -1.09 3.36 -13.72
N LEU A 270 -0.75 2.10 -13.81
CA LEU A 270 0.23 1.46 -12.94
C LEU A 270 1.62 1.82 -13.40
N CYS A 271 2.47 2.18 -12.45
CA CYS A 271 3.85 2.55 -12.66
C CYS A 271 4.77 1.77 -11.71
N LEU A 272 5.92 1.35 -12.20
CA LEU A 272 7.03 0.95 -11.34
C LEU A 272 7.60 2.21 -10.68
N CYS A 273 7.73 2.18 -9.36
CA CYS A 273 8.26 3.27 -8.56
C CYS A 273 9.55 2.82 -7.88
N TYR A 274 10.63 3.58 -8.04
CA TYR A 274 11.95 3.30 -7.47
C TYR A 274 12.81 4.57 -7.48
N GLN A 275 13.93 4.59 -6.76
CA GLN A 275 14.77 5.78 -6.68
C GLN A 275 15.62 5.96 -7.94
N ASP A 276 16.51 5.02 -8.22
CA ASP A 276 17.35 4.95 -9.41
C ASP A 276 17.85 3.51 -9.63
N ASP A 277 18.49 3.26 -10.76
CA ASP A 277 19.00 1.92 -11.09
C ASP A 277 20.17 1.50 -10.20
N ALA A 278 20.92 2.43 -9.63
CA ALA A 278 22.04 2.14 -8.74
C ALA A 278 21.59 1.66 -7.35
N SER A 279 20.40 2.10 -6.93
CA SER A 279 19.79 1.70 -5.66
C SER A 279 19.20 0.28 -5.68
N LEU A 280 18.98 -0.28 -6.87
CA LEU A 280 18.39 -1.59 -7.07
C LEU A 280 19.42 -2.72 -6.95
N SER A 281 19.06 -3.79 -6.26
CA SER A 281 19.82 -5.03 -6.34
C SER A 281 19.75 -5.63 -7.76
N PRO A 282 20.76 -6.40 -8.21
CA PRO A 282 20.74 -7.01 -9.55
C PRO A 282 19.49 -7.85 -9.81
N ALA A 283 18.96 -8.54 -8.80
CA ALA A 283 17.75 -9.34 -8.92
C ALA A 283 16.49 -8.47 -9.05
N MET A 284 16.38 -7.36 -8.27
CA MET A 284 15.27 -6.43 -8.39
C MET A 284 15.26 -5.74 -9.75
N ARG A 285 16.44 -5.33 -10.25
CA ARG A 285 16.55 -4.72 -11.58
C ARG A 285 16.01 -5.65 -12.67
N ARG A 286 16.43 -6.93 -12.69
CA ARG A 286 15.91 -7.92 -13.64
C ARG A 286 14.40 -8.12 -13.51
N LEU A 287 13.85 -8.12 -12.28
CA LEU A 287 12.41 -8.20 -12.07
C LEU A 287 11.69 -6.97 -12.66
N LEU A 288 12.19 -5.75 -12.42
CA LEU A 288 11.59 -4.54 -12.97
C LEU A 288 11.69 -4.50 -14.51
N GLU A 289 12.81 -4.94 -15.09
CA GLU A 289 12.98 -5.08 -16.55
C GLU A 289 11.93 -6.05 -17.14
N TRP A 290 11.68 -7.16 -16.46
CA TRP A 290 10.62 -8.09 -16.84
C TRP A 290 9.22 -7.48 -16.73
N LEU A 291 8.92 -6.77 -15.65
CA LEU A 291 7.62 -6.14 -15.45
C LEU A 291 7.31 -5.04 -16.47
N ARG A 292 8.34 -4.40 -17.08
CA ARG A 292 8.18 -3.41 -18.17
C ARG A 292 7.77 -4.04 -19.51
N GLN A 293 8.02 -5.32 -19.70
CA GLN A 293 7.65 -5.99 -20.97
C GLN A 293 6.10 -6.03 -21.08
N PRO A 294 5.55 -5.90 -22.27
CA PRO A 294 4.10 -5.92 -22.50
C PRO A 294 3.43 -7.25 -22.14
#